data_e5ad4eef6b879754bf5124b78c55af19
#
_entry.id   e5ad4eef6b879754bf5124b78c55af19
#
_cell.length_a   1.000
_cell.length_b   1.000
_cell.length_c   1.000
_cell.angle_alpha   90.00
_cell.angle_beta   90.00
_cell.angle_gamma   90.00
#
_symmetry.space_group_name_H-M   'P 1'
#
loop_
_entity.id
_entity.type
_entity.pdbx_description
1 polymer ?
#
loop_
_entity_poly.entity_id
_entity_poly.type
_entity_poly.pdbx_seq_one_letter_code
_entity_poly.pdbx_strand_id
1 'polypeptide(L)'
;MTSRTAELRAGLPPALLEPLEAWVEHLGVERDLSEHTVRAYTGDVVSLLDHLRRGGGTSPADLDLATLRSWLALGRTRGDGRSTTARRAASARSFTAHLRRTGVRADDVGLRLASPARHRTLPDVLAVDQARAVLEDRPPPADDATAEDRAAAVRDTLALELLYASGIRVGELVGLDVDDVDRGRRLLRVLGKGRKERSVPYGVPAEQALERWLTAGRPVLARPDSGPALLLGVRGGRLDAREVRRAVHAATAGVPGSPDIGPHGLRHSAATHVLEGGADLRSVQELLGHASLATTQVYTHVTVERLRAVHARAHPRA
;
A
#
# COMPACT_ATOMS: atom_id res chain seq x y z
N MET A 1 4.62 -7.78 13.31
CA MET A 1 5.91 -7.18 13.76
C MET A 1 7.04 -8.05 13.22
N THR A 2 8.19 -7.47 12.84
CA THR A 2 9.40 -8.26 12.55
C THR A 2 9.93 -8.89 13.83
N SER A 3 10.65 -10.04 13.74
CA SER A 3 11.28 -10.68 14.90
C SER A 3 12.07 -9.70 15.75
N ARG A 4 12.91 -8.87 15.11
CA ARG A 4 13.71 -7.82 15.76
C ARG A 4 12.87 -6.79 16.54
N THR A 5 11.72 -6.36 16.01
CA THR A 5 10.86 -5.39 16.71
C THR A 5 10.21 -6.04 17.94
N ALA A 6 9.86 -7.33 17.87
CA ALA A 6 9.33 -8.08 19.00
C ALA A 6 10.38 -8.24 20.11
N GLU A 7 11.61 -8.57 19.76
CA GLU A 7 12.74 -8.68 20.69
C GLU A 7 13.03 -7.33 21.38
N LEU A 8 13.11 -6.24 20.62
CA LEU A 8 13.32 -4.91 21.19
C LEU A 8 12.21 -4.50 22.14
N ARG A 9 10.93 -4.79 21.78
CA ARG A 9 9.78 -4.51 22.63
C ARG A 9 9.83 -5.29 23.94
N ALA A 10 10.17 -6.58 23.86
CA ALA A 10 10.30 -7.44 25.05
C ALA A 10 11.44 -7.00 25.99
N GLY A 11 12.45 -6.30 25.46
CA GLY A 11 13.56 -5.74 26.24
C GLY A 11 13.32 -4.35 26.83
N LEU A 12 12.13 -3.73 26.60
CA LEU A 12 11.79 -2.45 27.20
C LEU A 12 11.31 -2.62 28.66
N PRO A 13 11.76 -1.77 29.60
CA PRO A 13 11.25 -1.78 30.97
C PRO A 13 9.78 -1.31 31.00
N PRO A 14 9.00 -1.71 32.04
CA PRO A 14 7.58 -1.34 32.17
C PRO A 14 7.31 0.15 32.03
N ALA A 15 8.16 1.01 32.59
CA ALA A 15 8.03 2.46 32.52
C ALA A 15 8.07 3.02 31.09
N LEU A 16 8.68 2.32 30.13
CA LEU A 16 8.69 2.67 28.70
C LEU A 16 7.59 1.90 27.95
N LEU A 17 7.23 0.71 28.39
CA LEU A 17 6.28 -0.16 27.71
C LEU A 17 4.84 0.31 27.90
N GLU A 18 4.41 0.64 29.11
CA GLU A 18 3.04 1.05 29.40
C GLU A 18 2.60 2.30 28.59
N PRO A 19 3.37 3.40 28.52
CA PRO A 19 3.02 4.54 27.67
C PRO A 19 3.01 4.21 26.17
N LEU A 20 3.86 3.28 25.73
CA LEU A 20 3.84 2.79 24.35
C LEU A 20 2.55 2.06 24.06
N GLU A 21 2.10 1.15 24.94
CA GLU A 21 0.88 0.38 24.75
C GLU A 21 -0.37 1.25 24.74
N ALA A 22 -0.48 2.19 25.67
CA ALA A 22 -1.55 3.17 25.70
C ALA A 22 -1.60 4.01 24.40
N TRP A 23 -0.42 4.38 23.86
CA TRP A 23 -0.38 5.09 22.59
C TRP A 23 -0.77 4.21 21.40
N VAL A 24 -0.38 2.94 21.38
CA VAL A 24 -0.75 1.99 20.31
C VAL A 24 -2.27 1.78 20.29
N GLU A 25 -2.90 1.63 21.44
CA GLU A 25 -4.35 1.54 21.59
C GLU A 25 -5.02 2.82 21.05
N HIS A 26 -4.54 4.00 21.46
CA HIS A 26 -5.03 5.28 20.94
C HIS A 26 -4.95 5.38 19.41
N LEU A 27 -3.87 4.89 18.80
CA LEU A 27 -3.73 4.91 17.34
C LEU A 27 -4.78 4.04 16.65
N GLY A 28 -5.09 2.89 17.20
CA GLY A 28 -6.05 1.94 16.64
C GLY A 28 -7.49 2.34 16.88
N VAL A 29 -7.83 2.66 18.12
CA VAL A 29 -9.21 2.88 18.55
C VAL A 29 -9.67 4.31 18.30
N GLU A 30 -8.92 5.31 18.76
CA GLU A 30 -9.39 6.71 18.69
C GLU A 30 -9.03 7.37 17.35
N ARG A 31 -7.92 7.01 16.70
CA ARG A 31 -7.47 7.61 15.44
C ARG A 31 -7.82 6.81 14.21
N ASP A 32 -8.41 5.64 14.36
CA ASP A 32 -8.83 4.75 13.26
C ASP A 32 -7.74 4.59 12.19
N LEU A 33 -6.48 4.43 12.63
CA LEU A 33 -5.39 4.21 11.71
C LEU A 33 -5.37 2.75 11.24
N SER A 34 -5.02 2.54 9.97
CA SER A 34 -4.89 1.18 9.45
C SER A 34 -3.88 0.36 10.25
N GLU A 35 -4.11 -0.95 10.39
CA GLU A 35 -3.18 -1.87 11.05
C GLU A 35 -1.74 -1.76 10.55
N HIS A 36 -1.56 -1.52 9.23
CA HIS A 36 -0.24 -1.31 8.67
C HIS A 36 0.43 -0.04 9.20
N THR A 37 -0.33 1.05 9.36
CA THR A 37 0.19 2.30 9.92
C THR A 37 0.51 2.12 11.40
N VAL A 38 -0.39 1.52 12.16
CA VAL A 38 -0.18 1.22 13.59
C VAL A 38 1.07 0.37 13.76
N ARG A 39 1.19 -0.72 12.98
CA ARG A 39 2.36 -1.62 13.04
C ARG A 39 3.68 -0.91 12.70
N ALA A 40 3.67 -0.05 11.65
CA ALA A 40 4.85 0.71 11.25
C ALA A 40 5.25 1.73 12.31
N TYR A 41 4.30 2.48 12.84
CA TYR A 41 4.52 3.48 13.89
C TYR A 41 4.99 2.84 15.20
N THR A 42 4.38 1.72 15.60
CA THR A 42 4.81 0.94 16.77
C THR A 42 6.27 0.51 16.62
N GLY A 43 6.65 -0.02 15.46
CA GLY A 43 8.05 -0.42 15.21
C GLY A 43 9.03 0.76 15.29
N ASP A 44 8.63 1.94 14.81
CA ASP A 44 9.45 3.14 14.90
C ASP A 44 9.63 3.59 16.35
N VAL A 45 8.54 3.65 17.15
CA VAL A 45 8.61 4.13 18.54
C VAL A 45 9.29 3.09 19.44
N VAL A 46 9.12 1.77 19.21
CA VAL A 46 9.93 0.74 19.89
C VAL A 46 11.42 0.98 19.65
N SER A 47 11.82 1.27 18.41
CA SER A 47 13.21 1.60 18.08
C SER A 47 13.70 2.90 18.74
N LEU A 48 12.82 3.90 18.87
CA LEU A 48 13.13 5.15 19.57
C LEU A 48 13.34 4.91 21.07
N LEU A 49 12.46 4.16 21.71
CA LEU A 49 12.54 3.86 23.14
C LEU A 49 13.75 2.98 23.47
N ASP A 50 14.12 2.03 22.61
CA ASP A 50 15.36 1.28 22.74
C ASP A 50 16.59 2.20 22.61
N HIS A 51 16.55 3.19 21.69
CA HIS A 51 17.61 4.19 21.56
C HIS A 51 17.73 5.05 22.82
N LEU A 52 16.61 5.53 23.36
CA LEU A 52 16.55 6.26 24.65
C LEU A 52 17.15 5.43 25.79
N ARG A 53 16.73 4.18 25.94
CA ARG A 53 17.20 3.24 26.96
C ARG A 53 18.72 3.04 26.89
N ARG A 54 19.25 2.85 25.69
CA ARG A 54 20.72 2.73 25.48
C ARG A 54 21.48 4.00 25.83
N GLY A 55 20.85 5.15 25.73
CA GLY A 55 21.37 6.44 26.17
C GLY A 55 21.23 6.69 27.67
N GLY A 56 20.74 5.72 28.47
CA GLY A 56 20.55 5.85 29.90
C GLY A 56 19.18 6.37 30.32
N GLY A 57 18.28 6.66 29.39
CA GLY A 57 16.90 7.09 29.71
C GLY A 57 16.06 5.93 30.23
N THR A 58 15.26 6.18 31.25
CA THR A 58 14.45 5.18 31.97
C THR A 58 12.95 5.43 31.85
N SER A 59 12.56 6.63 31.41
CA SER A 59 11.17 7.06 31.27
C SER A 59 10.96 7.80 29.93
N PRO A 60 9.75 7.78 29.33
CA PRO A 60 9.43 8.65 28.19
C PRO A 60 9.56 10.15 28.52
N ALA A 61 9.53 10.53 29.78
CA ALA A 61 9.81 11.88 30.21
C ALA A 61 11.25 12.33 29.91
N ASP A 62 12.20 11.40 29.77
CA ASP A 62 13.61 11.66 29.44
C ASP A 62 13.82 11.93 27.93
N LEU A 63 12.79 11.75 27.09
CA LEU A 63 12.89 12.08 25.66
C LEU A 63 13.11 13.58 25.48
N ASP A 64 14.24 13.94 24.94
CA ASP A 64 14.58 15.30 24.56
C ASP A 64 14.77 15.43 23.03
N LEU A 65 14.96 16.65 22.55
CA LEU A 65 15.16 16.91 21.12
C LEU A 65 16.48 16.30 20.61
N ALA A 66 17.51 16.22 21.44
CA ALA A 66 18.79 15.63 21.07
C ALA A 66 18.64 14.13 20.83
N THR A 67 17.93 13.42 21.70
CA THR A 67 17.60 12.00 21.57
C THR A 67 16.81 11.72 20.28
N LEU A 68 15.77 12.53 19.99
CA LEU A 68 15.00 12.38 18.76
C LEU A 68 15.87 12.58 17.50
N ARG A 69 16.73 13.59 17.50
CA ARG A 69 17.64 13.88 16.39
C ARG A 69 18.72 12.81 16.22
N SER A 70 19.34 12.34 17.29
CA SER A 70 20.36 11.30 17.25
C SER A 70 19.78 9.96 16.76
N TRP A 71 18.57 9.60 17.19
CA TRP A 71 17.86 8.43 16.69
C TRP A 71 17.58 8.50 15.18
N LEU A 72 17.12 9.65 14.67
CA LEU A 72 16.89 9.84 13.24
C LEU A 72 18.21 9.83 12.45
N ALA A 73 19.28 10.42 13.00
CA ALA A 73 20.59 10.40 12.39
C ALA A 73 21.15 8.98 12.30
N LEU A 74 21.00 8.17 13.35
CA LEU A 74 21.40 6.76 13.36
C LEU A 74 20.64 5.94 12.30
N GLY A 75 19.36 6.25 12.06
CA GLY A 75 18.60 5.62 10.98
C GLY A 75 19.21 5.92 9.60
N ARG A 76 19.58 7.18 9.36
CA ARG A 76 20.22 7.59 8.10
C ARG A 76 21.58 6.93 7.88
N THR A 77 22.42 6.81 8.91
CA THR A 77 23.71 6.10 8.79
C THR A 77 23.54 4.61 8.50
N ARG A 78 22.38 4.03 8.83
CA ARG A 78 22.00 2.64 8.52
C ARG A 78 21.32 2.47 7.15
N GLY A 79 21.21 3.54 6.37
CA GLY A 79 20.63 3.50 5.03
C GLY A 79 19.12 3.77 4.97
N ASP A 80 18.50 4.33 6.02
CA ASP A 80 17.10 4.72 5.94
C ASP A 80 16.87 5.76 4.85
N GLY A 81 16.01 5.43 3.90
CA GLY A 81 15.57 6.36 2.87
C GLY A 81 14.80 7.56 3.46
N ARG A 82 14.65 8.62 2.65
CA ARG A 82 13.96 9.85 3.06
C ARG A 82 12.51 9.61 3.53
N SER A 83 11.77 8.72 2.88
CA SER A 83 10.40 8.37 3.26
C SER A 83 10.33 7.69 4.62
N THR A 84 11.28 6.79 4.91
CA THR A 84 11.42 6.14 6.22
C THR A 84 11.73 7.16 7.31
N THR A 85 12.67 8.08 7.05
CA THR A 85 13.02 9.15 7.99
C THR A 85 11.83 10.07 8.26
N ALA A 86 11.07 10.45 7.23
CA ALA A 86 9.87 11.27 7.38
C ALA A 86 8.78 10.55 8.19
N ARG A 87 8.55 9.24 7.95
CA ARG A 87 7.62 8.42 8.73
C ARG A 87 8.06 8.31 10.18
N ARG A 88 9.35 8.05 10.45
CA ARG A 88 9.91 8.02 11.80
C ARG A 88 9.72 9.33 12.55
N ALA A 89 9.96 10.47 11.89
CA ALA A 89 9.71 11.78 12.49
C ALA A 89 8.21 11.99 12.78
N ALA A 90 7.31 11.48 11.93
CA ALA A 90 5.86 11.57 12.15
C ALA A 90 5.40 10.68 13.31
N SER A 91 5.91 9.45 13.43
CA SER A 91 5.59 8.53 14.53
C SER A 91 6.11 9.07 15.87
N ALA A 92 7.33 9.62 15.91
CA ALA A 92 7.89 10.26 17.10
C ALA A 92 7.04 11.45 17.56
N ARG A 93 6.63 12.34 16.63
CA ARG A 93 5.73 13.46 16.96
C ARG A 93 4.37 13.00 17.46
N SER A 94 3.80 11.97 16.85
CA SER A 94 2.52 11.40 17.30
C SER A 94 2.63 10.85 18.72
N PHE A 95 3.74 10.19 19.04
CA PHE A 95 3.99 9.63 20.36
C PHE A 95 4.21 10.73 21.42
N THR A 96 5.06 11.72 21.15
CA THR A 96 5.32 12.83 22.12
C THR A 96 4.07 13.69 22.35
N ALA A 97 3.26 13.92 21.32
CA ALA A 97 1.95 14.59 21.47
C ALA A 97 1.00 13.80 22.38
N HIS A 98 1.00 12.46 22.26
CA HIS A 98 0.23 11.58 23.15
C HIS A 98 0.72 11.65 24.58
N LEU A 99 2.03 11.60 24.82
CA LEU A 99 2.63 11.72 26.16
C LEU A 99 2.25 13.04 26.84
N ARG A 100 2.23 14.15 26.08
CA ARG A 100 1.75 15.43 26.59
C ARG A 100 0.27 15.40 26.94
N ARG A 101 -0.58 14.83 26.06
CA ARG A 101 -2.02 14.74 26.25
C ARG A 101 -2.40 13.91 27.47
N THR A 102 -1.66 12.84 27.75
CA THR A 102 -1.88 11.94 28.89
C THR A 102 -1.20 12.40 30.18
N GLY A 103 -0.50 13.56 30.16
CA GLY A 103 0.15 14.10 31.34
C GLY A 103 1.48 13.41 31.72
N VAL A 104 1.95 12.45 30.93
CA VAL A 104 3.28 11.82 31.13
C VAL A 104 4.42 12.85 30.94
N ARG A 105 4.18 13.87 30.09
CA ARG A 105 5.08 15.01 29.89
C ARG A 105 4.31 16.31 29.94
N ALA A 106 4.98 17.35 30.44
CA ALA A 106 4.44 18.71 30.46
C ALA A 106 4.51 19.40 29.07
N ASP A 107 5.49 19.02 28.22
CA ASP A 107 5.76 19.59 26.90
C ASP A 107 5.69 18.54 25.78
N ASP A 108 5.53 19.02 24.54
CA ASP A 108 5.64 18.19 23.33
C ASP A 108 6.95 18.50 22.61
N VAL A 109 7.99 17.76 22.95
CA VAL A 109 9.32 17.91 22.33
C VAL A 109 9.30 17.60 20.82
N GLY A 110 8.36 16.79 20.35
CA GLY A 110 8.22 16.42 18.94
C GLY A 110 7.82 17.60 18.04
N LEU A 111 7.15 18.64 18.57
CA LEU A 111 6.85 19.86 17.81
C LEU A 111 8.12 20.56 17.29
N ARG A 112 9.24 20.42 18.01
CA ARG A 112 10.54 21.01 17.65
C ARG A 112 11.33 20.13 16.66
N LEU A 113 10.84 18.94 16.34
CA LEU A 113 11.48 18.02 15.40
C LEU A 113 11.13 18.41 13.97
N ALA A 114 12.10 18.97 13.24
CA ALA A 114 11.92 19.29 11.83
C ALA A 114 11.60 18.03 11.02
N SER A 115 10.60 18.12 10.14
CA SER A 115 10.40 17.11 9.10
C SER A 115 11.36 17.38 7.95
N PRO A 116 12.00 16.36 7.38
CA PRO A 116 12.62 16.54 6.08
C PRO A 116 11.60 17.14 5.12
N ALA A 117 11.97 18.20 4.43
CA ALA A 117 11.12 18.77 3.39
C ALA A 117 10.75 17.65 2.40
N ARG A 118 9.46 17.49 2.12
CA ARG A 118 9.02 16.62 1.03
C ARG A 118 9.46 17.29 -0.26
N HIS A 119 10.58 16.86 -0.85
CA HIS A 119 10.78 17.12 -2.26
C HIS A 119 9.62 16.41 -2.99
N ARG A 120 8.70 17.20 -3.51
CA ARG A 120 7.73 16.74 -4.50
C ARG A 120 8.49 16.58 -5.83
N THR A 121 9.28 15.52 -5.96
CA THR A 121 9.57 15.01 -7.29
C THR A 121 8.24 14.53 -7.83
N LEU A 122 7.88 14.97 -9.04
CA LEU A 122 6.77 14.37 -9.76
C LEU A 122 7.04 12.86 -9.79
N PRO A 123 6.07 12.04 -9.42
CA PRO A 123 6.24 10.60 -9.51
C PRO A 123 6.56 10.22 -10.96
N ASP A 124 7.46 9.26 -11.14
CA ASP A 124 7.71 8.70 -12.45
C ASP A 124 6.43 8.06 -12.99
N VAL A 125 6.08 8.41 -14.23
CA VAL A 125 4.92 7.94 -14.97
C VAL A 125 5.40 7.18 -16.18
N LEU A 126 4.83 5.99 -16.42
CA LEU A 126 5.05 5.28 -17.68
C LEU A 126 4.40 6.07 -18.83
N ALA A 127 5.03 6.11 -19.98
CA ALA A 127 4.33 6.49 -21.21
C ALA A 127 3.29 5.42 -21.59
N VAL A 128 2.30 5.76 -22.41
CA VAL A 128 1.20 4.82 -22.77
C VAL A 128 1.74 3.55 -23.45
N ASP A 129 2.71 3.71 -24.34
CA ASP A 129 3.40 2.59 -25.02
C ASP A 129 4.22 1.74 -24.04
N GLN A 130 4.93 2.36 -23.10
CA GLN A 130 5.63 1.65 -22.03
C GLN A 130 4.65 0.88 -21.13
N ALA A 131 3.53 1.49 -20.74
CA ALA A 131 2.50 0.81 -19.96
C ALA A 131 1.92 -0.40 -20.71
N ARG A 132 1.71 -0.27 -22.04
CA ARG A 132 1.28 -1.39 -22.88
C ARG A 132 2.33 -2.50 -22.87
N ALA A 133 3.60 -2.17 -23.10
CA ALA A 133 4.68 -3.17 -23.10
C ALA A 133 4.81 -3.88 -21.75
N VAL A 134 4.71 -3.17 -20.62
CA VAL A 134 4.71 -3.75 -19.26
C VAL A 134 3.60 -4.78 -19.07
N LEU A 135 2.45 -4.59 -19.70
CA LEU A 135 1.29 -5.47 -19.57
C LEU A 135 1.28 -6.63 -20.58
N GLU A 136 1.74 -6.40 -21.80
CA GLU A 136 1.61 -7.35 -22.94
C GLU A 136 2.90 -8.10 -23.22
N ASP A 137 4.07 -7.44 -23.17
CA ASP A 137 5.34 -7.98 -23.68
C ASP A 137 6.11 -8.75 -22.59
N ARG A 138 5.40 -9.50 -21.76
CA ARG A 138 6.05 -10.30 -20.72
C ARG A 138 6.65 -11.56 -21.33
N PRO A 139 7.92 -11.89 -21.03
CA PRO A 139 8.49 -13.12 -21.51
C PRO A 139 7.69 -14.31 -20.97
N PRO A 140 7.46 -15.35 -21.79
CA PRO A 140 6.85 -16.57 -21.31
C PRO A 140 7.71 -17.19 -20.20
N PRO A 141 7.11 -17.97 -19.31
CA PRO A 141 7.88 -18.78 -18.37
C PRO A 141 8.91 -19.64 -19.11
N ALA A 142 10.04 -19.91 -18.47
CA ALA A 142 11.07 -20.78 -19.03
C ALA A 142 10.51 -22.18 -19.40
N ASP A 143 11.12 -22.86 -20.35
CA ASP A 143 10.63 -24.16 -20.83
C ASP A 143 10.57 -25.21 -19.70
N ASP A 144 11.50 -25.14 -18.76
CA ASP A 144 11.60 -25.98 -17.56
C ASP A 144 10.77 -25.48 -16.36
N ALA A 145 10.00 -24.39 -16.53
CA ALA A 145 9.16 -23.85 -15.47
C ALA A 145 8.13 -24.88 -14.98
N THR A 146 7.90 -24.90 -13.67
CA THR A 146 6.90 -25.77 -13.03
C THR A 146 5.46 -25.31 -13.37
N ALA A 147 4.48 -26.13 -13.07
CA ALA A 147 3.08 -25.74 -13.21
C ALA A 147 2.73 -24.55 -12.32
N GLU A 148 3.30 -24.52 -11.12
CA GLU A 148 3.16 -23.43 -10.15
C GLU A 148 3.80 -22.13 -10.67
N ASP A 149 4.97 -22.18 -11.32
CA ASP A 149 5.62 -21.01 -11.92
C ASP A 149 4.77 -20.42 -13.05
N ARG A 150 4.23 -21.30 -13.92
CA ARG A 150 3.30 -20.89 -14.98
C ARG A 150 2.03 -20.27 -14.43
N ALA A 151 1.45 -20.87 -13.38
CA ALA A 151 0.28 -20.33 -12.71
C ALA A 151 0.57 -18.98 -12.04
N ALA A 152 1.76 -18.82 -11.42
CA ALA A 152 2.20 -17.56 -10.86
C ALA A 152 2.37 -16.47 -11.92
N ALA A 153 2.86 -16.81 -13.11
CA ALA A 153 2.98 -15.86 -14.22
C ALA A 153 1.58 -15.38 -14.72
N VAL A 154 0.60 -16.28 -14.80
CA VAL A 154 -0.79 -15.93 -15.15
C VAL A 154 -1.40 -15.02 -14.06
N ARG A 155 -1.19 -15.33 -12.78
CA ARG A 155 -1.61 -14.50 -11.65
C ARG A 155 -1.00 -13.09 -11.71
N ASP A 156 0.29 -13.00 -11.98
CA ASP A 156 1.01 -11.73 -12.02
C ASP A 156 0.53 -10.87 -13.18
N THR A 157 0.19 -11.49 -14.33
CA THR A 157 -0.46 -10.79 -15.45
C THR A 157 -1.79 -10.18 -15.01
N LEU A 158 -2.65 -10.95 -14.33
CA LEU A 158 -3.92 -10.45 -13.81
C LEU A 158 -3.69 -9.31 -12.79
N ALA A 159 -2.73 -9.47 -11.90
CA ALA A 159 -2.45 -8.44 -10.89
C ALA A 159 -2.03 -7.10 -11.53
N LEU A 160 -1.19 -7.13 -12.57
CA LEU A 160 -0.77 -5.95 -13.33
C LEU A 160 -1.95 -5.32 -14.07
N GLU A 161 -2.75 -6.13 -14.77
CA GLU A 161 -3.93 -5.67 -15.50
C GLU A 161 -4.93 -4.99 -14.57
N LEU A 162 -5.26 -5.61 -13.43
CA LEU A 162 -6.21 -5.03 -12.48
C LEU A 162 -5.67 -3.73 -11.85
N LEU A 163 -4.38 -3.67 -11.49
CA LEU A 163 -3.78 -2.45 -10.94
C LEU A 163 -3.85 -1.30 -11.92
N TYR A 164 -3.53 -1.55 -13.19
CA TYR A 164 -3.52 -0.51 -14.21
C TYR A 164 -4.94 -0.15 -14.66
N ALA A 165 -5.78 -1.13 -15.01
CA ALA A 165 -7.12 -0.89 -15.53
C ALA A 165 -8.02 -0.18 -14.51
N SER A 166 -7.96 -0.57 -13.24
CA SER A 166 -8.86 -0.04 -12.20
C SER A 166 -8.22 1.01 -11.31
N GLY A 167 -6.89 1.13 -11.33
CA GLY A 167 -6.16 2.05 -10.47
C GLY A 167 -6.32 1.78 -8.97
N ILE A 168 -6.69 0.57 -8.55
CA ILE A 168 -6.82 0.21 -7.13
C ILE A 168 -5.47 0.17 -6.41
N ARG A 169 -5.48 0.25 -5.09
CA ARG A 169 -4.25 0.13 -4.30
C ARG A 169 -3.82 -1.33 -4.20
N VAL A 170 -2.51 -1.57 -4.06
CA VAL A 170 -1.99 -2.94 -3.91
C VAL A 170 -2.63 -3.68 -2.71
N GLY A 171 -2.92 -2.98 -1.62
CA GLY A 171 -3.62 -3.57 -0.47
C GLY A 171 -5.08 -3.94 -0.78
N GLU A 172 -5.76 -3.13 -1.58
CA GLU A 172 -7.10 -3.43 -2.07
C GLU A 172 -7.08 -4.64 -3.02
N LEU A 173 -6.12 -4.69 -3.95
CA LEU A 173 -5.96 -5.82 -4.86
C LEU A 173 -5.77 -7.16 -4.14
N VAL A 174 -4.82 -7.24 -3.21
CA VAL A 174 -4.55 -8.49 -2.49
C VAL A 174 -5.67 -8.85 -1.51
N GLY A 175 -6.49 -7.86 -1.12
CA GLY A 175 -7.67 -8.05 -0.28
C GLY A 175 -8.88 -8.64 -0.99
N LEU A 176 -8.92 -8.63 -2.33
CA LEU A 176 -10.06 -9.12 -3.09
C LEU A 176 -10.32 -10.60 -2.86
N ASP A 177 -11.59 -10.94 -2.73
CA ASP A 177 -12.12 -12.29 -2.82
C ASP A 177 -12.70 -12.54 -4.23
N VAL A 178 -12.96 -13.80 -4.57
CA VAL A 178 -13.55 -14.16 -5.86
C VAL A 178 -14.92 -13.48 -6.04
N ASP A 179 -15.71 -13.42 -4.97
CA ASP A 179 -17.05 -12.82 -4.96
C ASP A 179 -17.05 -11.27 -4.98
N ASP A 180 -15.89 -10.65 -4.87
CA ASP A 180 -15.74 -9.19 -5.04
C ASP A 180 -15.68 -8.77 -6.50
N VAL A 181 -15.70 -9.72 -7.43
CA VAL A 181 -15.63 -9.47 -8.88
C VAL A 181 -16.98 -9.70 -9.54
N ASP A 182 -17.66 -8.61 -9.91
CA ASP A 182 -18.85 -8.68 -10.77
C ASP A 182 -18.42 -8.74 -12.25
N ARG A 183 -18.28 -9.95 -12.78
CA ARG A 183 -17.85 -10.20 -14.17
C ARG A 183 -18.86 -9.71 -15.18
N GLY A 184 -20.16 -9.81 -14.89
CA GLY A 184 -21.23 -9.37 -15.77
C GLY A 184 -21.19 -7.87 -16.04
N ARG A 185 -20.82 -7.08 -15.02
CA ARG A 185 -20.68 -5.63 -15.11
C ARG A 185 -19.24 -5.16 -15.25
N ARG A 186 -18.26 -6.04 -15.11
CA ARG A 186 -16.81 -5.75 -15.05
C ARG A 186 -16.51 -4.71 -13.97
N LEU A 187 -16.89 -5.01 -12.75
CA LEU A 187 -16.67 -4.17 -11.56
C LEU A 187 -15.92 -4.96 -10.49
N LEU A 188 -15.01 -4.27 -9.79
CA LEU A 188 -14.37 -4.75 -8.57
C LEU A 188 -15.01 -4.03 -7.39
N ARG A 189 -15.47 -4.77 -6.40
CA ARG A 189 -15.88 -4.22 -5.09
C ARG A 189 -14.64 -4.16 -4.18
N VAL A 190 -14.20 -2.97 -3.84
CA VAL A 190 -12.99 -2.76 -3.04
C VAL A 190 -13.29 -2.03 -1.74
N LEU A 191 -12.60 -2.42 -0.67
CA LEU A 191 -12.67 -1.79 0.64
C LEU A 191 -11.60 -0.70 0.75
N GLY A 192 -12.04 0.56 0.82
CA GLY A 192 -11.18 1.71 1.06
C GLY A 192 -10.85 1.95 2.54
N LYS A 193 -10.20 3.08 2.82
CA LYS A 193 -9.91 3.53 4.19
C LYS A 193 -11.22 3.71 4.97
N GLY A 194 -11.26 3.26 6.22
CA GLY A 194 -12.45 3.29 7.06
C GLY A 194 -13.51 2.27 6.64
N ARG A 195 -13.10 1.17 5.97
CA ARG A 195 -13.98 0.09 5.48
C ARG A 195 -15.11 0.57 4.55
N LYS A 196 -14.92 1.71 3.89
CA LYS A 196 -15.89 2.20 2.89
C LYS A 196 -15.75 1.41 1.61
N GLU A 197 -16.84 0.79 1.19
CA GLU A 197 -16.92 0.06 -0.07
C GLU A 197 -17.05 1.02 -1.25
N ARG A 198 -16.42 0.66 -2.38
CA ARG A 198 -16.65 1.28 -3.67
C ARG A 198 -16.52 0.26 -4.79
N SER A 199 -17.24 0.49 -5.87
CA SER A 199 -17.11 -0.29 -7.09
C SER A 199 -16.23 0.43 -8.11
N VAL A 200 -15.28 -0.28 -8.68
CA VAL A 200 -14.30 0.26 -9.65
C VAL A 200 -14.38 -0.56 -10.95
N PRO A 201 -14.55 0.09 -12.10
CA PRO A 201 -14.60 -0.62 -13.38
C PRO A 201 -13.21 -1.11 -13.81
N TYR A 202 -13.21 -2.18 -14.64
CA TYR A 202 -12.02 -2.66 -15.34
C TYR A 202 -12.37 -3.03 -16.79
N GLY A 203 -11.36 -3.03 -17.66
CA GLY A 203 -11.53 -3.23 -19.11
C GLY A 203 -11.53 -4.69 -19.53
N VAL A 204 -11.69 -4.90 -20.84
CA VAL A 204 -11.71 -6.23 -21.49
C VAL A 204 -10.41 -7.00 -21.29
N PRO A 205 -9.20 -6.39 -21.41
CA PRO A 205 -7.96 -7.12 -21.19
C PRO A 205 -7.84 -7.70 -19.77
N ALA A 206 -8.28 -6.94 -18.76
CA ALA A 206 -8.30 -7.43 -17.38
C ALA A 206 -9.32 -8.57 -17.19
N GLU A 207 -10.49 -8.55 -17.88
CA GLU A 207 -11.45 -9.66 -17.88
C GLU A 207 -10.83 -10.92 -18.49
N GLN A 208 -10.12 -10.80 -19.61
CA GLN A 208 -9.45 -11.93 -20.24
C GLN A 208 -8.34 -12.52 -19.37
N ALA A 209 -7.59 -11.66 -18.66
CA ALA A 209 -6.59 -12.10 -17.69
C ALA A 209 -7.22 -12.79 -16.49
N LEU A 210 -8.36 -12.28 -16.02
CA LEU A 210 -9.15 -12.87 -14.94
C LEU A 210 -9.67 -14.26 -15.33
N GLU A 211 -10.23 -14.41 -16.52
CA GLU A 211 -10.71 -15.70 -17.02
C GLU A 211 -9.59 -16.73 -17.04
N ARG A 212 -8.43 -16.37 -17.63
CA ARG A 212 -7.26 -17.26 -17.66
C ARG A 212 -6.79 -17.65 -16.26
N TRP A 213 -6.81 -16.70 -15.33
CA TRP A 213 -6.42 -16.95 -13.95
C TRP A 213 -7.38 -17.93 -13.28
N LEU A 214 -8.69 -17.68 -13.36
CA LEU A 214 -9.71 -18.52 -12.69
C LEU A 214 -9.78 -19.93 -13.26
N THR A 215 -9.53 -20.09 -14.56
CA THR A 215 -9.65 -21.39 -15.25
C THR A 215 -8.36 -22.19 -15.26
N ALA A 216 -7.19 -21.55 -15.41
CA ALA A 216 -5.93 -22.24 -15.60
C ALA A 216 -4.91 -22.00 -14.48
N GLY A 217 -4.88 -20.81 -13.88
CA GLY A 217 -3.86 -20.48 -12.87
C GLY A 217 -4.27 -20.80 -11.44
N ARG A 218 -5.44 -20.26 -11.00
CA ARG A 218 -5.90 -20.43 -9.63
C ARG A 218 -6.08 -21.88 -9.20
N PRO A 219 -6.64 -22.79 -10.01
CA PRO A 219 -6.78 -24.19 -9.62
C PRO A 219 -5.46 -24.89 -9.33
N VAL A 220 -4.36 -24.51 -10.01
CA VAL A 220 -3.02 -25.07 -9.78
C VAL A 220 -2.45 -24.67 -8.40
N LEU A 221 -2.70 -23.41 -7.97
CA LEU A 221 -2.19 -22.91 -6.70
C LEU A 221 -3.16 -23.12 -5.53
N ALA A 222 -4.44 -23.43 -5.80
CA ALA A 222 -5.43 -23.61 -4.74
C ALA A 222 -5.12 -24.82 -3.87
N ARG A 223 -5.35 -24.67 -2.57
CA ARG A 223 -5.27 -25.70 -1.54
C ARG A 223 -6.61 -25.74 -0.77
N PRO A 224 -6.90 -26.76 -0.01
CA PRO A 224 -8.17 -26.85 0.77
C PRO A 224 -8.39 -25.65 1.70
N ASP A 225 -7.33 -25.05 2.19
CA ASP A 225 -7.31 -23.91 3.11
C ASP A 225 -7.10 -22.53 2.44
N SER A 226 -7.09 -22.45 1.10
CA SER A 226 -6.88 -21.20 0.35
C SER A 226 -7.98 -20.16 0.59
N GLY A 227 -9.19 -20.59 0.97
CA GLY A 227 -10.33 -19.71 1.20
C GLY A 227 -10.78 -18.96 -0.06
N PRO A 228 -11.53 -17.85 0.11
CA PRO A 228 -12.16 -17.13 -1.00
C PRO A 228 -11.20 -16.18 -1.74
N ALA A 229 -9.94 -16.04 -1.33
CA ALA A 229 -9.00 -15.10 -1.91
C ALA A 229 -8.93 -15.20 -3.43
N LEU A 230 -9.07 -14.06 -4.13
CA LEU A 230 -8.97 -13.99 -5.58
C LEU A 230 -7.56 -14.38 -6.04
N LEU A 231 -6.54 -13.76 -5.47
CA LEU A 231 -5.13 -13.99 -5.83
C LEU A 231 -4.44 -14.83 -4.77
N LEU A 232 -3.79 -15.91 -5.21
CA LEU A 232 -3.10 -16.87 -4.35
C LEU A 232 -1.57 -16.79 -4.54
N GLY A 233 -0.83 -16.93 -3.45
CA GLY A 233 0.60 -17.20 -3.48
C GLY A 233 0.88 -18.66 -3.87
N VAL A 234 2.13 -18.98 -4.21
CA VAL A 234 2.54 -20.35 -4.60
C VAL A 234 2.29 -21.41 -3.53
N ARG A 235 2.13 -21.01 -2.28
CA ARG A 235 1.77 -21.90 -1.15
C ARG A 235 0.27 -22.04 -0.90
N GLY A 236 -0.57 -21.49 -1.77
CA GLY A 236 -2.02 -21.56 -1.70
C GLY A 236 -2.69 -20.49 -0.82
N GLY A 237 -1.97 -19.81 0.05
CA GLY A 237 -2.51 -18.70 0.85
C GLY A 237 -2.75 -17.43 0.01
N ARG A 238 -3.47 -16.45 0.58
CA ARG A 238 -3.69 -15.14 -0.04
C ARG A 238 -2.36 -14.49 -0.45
N LEU A 239 -2.32 -13.89 -1.63
CA LEU A 239 -1.13 -13.25 -2.18
C LEU A 239 -0.63 -12.09 -1.29
N ASP A 240 0.68 -12.04 -1.02
CA ASP A 240 1.29 -10.94 -0.28
C ASP A 240 1.57 -9.74 -1.20
N ALA A 241 1.30 -8.54 -0.70
CA ALA A 241 1.57 -7.30 -1.43
C ALA A 241 3.04 -7.13 -1.85
N ARG A 242 3.99 -7.81 -1.19
CA ARG A 242 5.41 -7.81 -1.59
C ARG A 242 5.62 -8.58 -2.88
N GLU A 243 4.88 -9.67 -3.10
CA GLU A 243 4.94 -10.43 -4.35
C GLU A 243 4.41 -9.59 -5.51
N VAL A 244 3.29 -8.89 -5.31
CA VAL A 244 2.78 -7.94 -6.32
C VAL A 244 3.79 -6.85 -6.63
N ARG A 245 4.47 -6.29 -5.61
CA ARG A 245 5.53 -5.28 -5.84
C ARG A 245 6.67 -5.85 -6.68
N ARG A 246 7.13 -7.08 -6.37
CA ARG A 246 8.18 -7.74 -7.15
C ARG A 246 7.74 -7.95 -8.60
N ALA A 247 6.49 -8.39 -8.83
CA ALA A 247 5.96 -8.59 -10.17
C ALA A 247 5.92 -7.28 -10.98
N VAL A 248 5.51 -6.14 -10.35
CA VAL A 248 5.50 -4.82 -11.02
C VAL A 248 6.93 -4.39 -11.37
N HIS A 249 7.88 -4.44 -10.42
CA HIS A 249 9.27 -4.09 -10.68
C HIS A 249 9.91 -4.96 -11.77
N ALA A 250 9.67 -6.28 -11.74
CA ALA A 250 10.17 -7.18 -12.77
C ALA A 250 9.60 -6.85 -14.16
N ALA A 251 8.30 -6.51 -14.24
CA ALA A 251 7.67 -6.15 -15.50
C ALA A 251 8.20 -4.81 -16.05
N THR A 252 8.40 -3.79 -15.20
CA THR A 252 8.96 -2.49 -15.64
C THR A 252 10.44 -2.62 -16.03
N ALA A 253 11.23 -3.42 -15.30
CA ALA A 253 12.63 -3.67 -15.65
C ALA A 253 12.80 -4.38 -17.01
N GLY A 254 11.80 -5.12 -17.47
CA GLY A 254 11.79 -5.79 -18.78
C GLY A 254 11.56 -4.83 -19.96
N VAL A 255 11.14 -3.59 -19.75
CA VAL A 255 10.83 -2.63 -20.81
C VAL A 255 11.94 -1.57 -20.92
N PRO A 256 12.67 -1.50 -22.04
CA PRO A 256 13.76 -0.55 -22.22
C PRO A 256 13.32 0.91 -22.03
N GLY A 257 14.08 1.68 -21.26
CA GLY A 257 13.80 3.11 -21.00
C GLY A 257 12.59 3.36 -20.08
N SER A 258 11.96 2.32 -19.57
CA SER A 258 10.92 2.45 -18.55
C SER A 258 11.50 2.83 -17.19
N PRO A 259 10.88 3.75 -16.44
CA PRO A 259 11.28 3.99 -15.06
C PRO A 259 10.94 2.76 -14.19
N ASP A 260 11.79 2.49 -13.18
CA ASP A 260 11.51 1.46 -12.18
C ASP A 260 10.44 1.96 -11.20
N ILE A 261 9.22 1.51 -11.38
CA ILE A 261 8.08 1.91 -10.57
C ILE A 261 7.45 0.72 -9.84
N GLY A 262 6.91 1.00 -8.65
CA GLY A 262 6.08 0.02 -7.94
C GLY A 262 4.57 0.19 -8.26
N PRO A 263 3.69 -0.56 -7.58
CA PRO A 263 2.24 -0.50 -7.81
C PRO A 263 1.63 0.90 -7.68
N HIS A 264 2.20 1.77 -6.84
CA HIS A 264 1.74 3.15 -6.71
C HIS A 264 2.06 3.98 -7.97
N GLY A 265 3.24 3.78 -8.57
CA GLY A 265 3.61 4.41 -9.84
C GLY A 265 2.73 3.92 -10.99
N LEU A 266 2.42 2.61 -11.06
CA LEU A 266 1.52 2.04 -12.07
C LEU A 266 0.10 2.64 -11.95
N ARG A 267 -0.44 2.76 -10.73
CA ARG A 267 -1.71 3.45 -10.47
C ARG A 267 -1.65 4.93 -10.87
N HIS A 268 -0.52 5.60 -10.62
CA HIS A 268 -0.35 7.01 -11.00
C HIS A 268 -0.31 7.18 -12.52
N SER A 269 0.37 6.27 -13.22
CA SER A 269 0.37 6.20 -14.69
C SER A 269 -1.05 6.02 -15.23
N ALA A 270 -1.82 5.07 -14.69
CA ALA A 270 -3.22 4.88 -15.06
C ALA A 270 -4.06 6.16 -14.88
N ALA A 271 -3.92 6.84 -13.74
CA ALA A 271 -4.62 8.10 -13.47
C ALA A 271 -4.26 9.20 -14.47
N THR A 272 -2.96 9.33 -14.78
CA THR A 272 -2.46 10.32 -15.76
C THR A 272 -3.01 10.02 -17.14
N HIS A 273 -2.96 8.77 -17.60
CA HIS A 273 -3.45 8.38 -18.92
C HIS A 273 -4.97 8.56 -19.06
N VAL A 274 -5.75 8.31 -18.01
CA VAL A 274 -7.20 8.59 -18.02
C VAL A 274 -7.47 10.10 -18.10
N LEU A 275 -6.68 10.94 -17.43
CA LEU A 275 -6.77 12.40 -17.56
C LEU A 275 -6.40 12.87 -18.98
N GLU A 276 -5.30 12.37 -19.55
CA GLU A 276 -4.85 12.66 -20.93
C GLU A 276 -5.88 12.16 -21.96
N GLY A 277 -6.59 11.08 -21.69
CA GLY A 277 -7.71 10.57 -22.47
C GLY A 277 -8.99 11.43 -22.37
N GLY A 278 -8.93 12.57 -21.67
CA GLY A 278 -10.02 13.56 -21.60
C GLY A 278 -11.04 13.34 -20.48
N ALA A 279 -10.74 12.50 -19.49
CA ALA A 279 -11.56 12.43 -18.28
C ALA A 279 -11.38 13.68 -17.42
N ASP A 280 -12.46 14.15 -16.79
CA ASP A 280 -12.36 15.25 -15.82
C ASP A 280 -11.70 14.79 -14.51
N LEU A 281 -11.01 15.72 -13.84
CA LEU A 281 -10.26 15.43 -12.62
C LEU A 281 -11.12 14.80 -11.51
N ARG A 282 -12.39 15.20 -11.42
CA ARG A 282 -13.32 14.68 -10.42
C ARG A 282 -13.65 13.22 -10.67
N SER A 283 -13.92 12.83 -11.92
CA SER A 283 -14.12 11.43 -12.30
C SER A 283 -12.91 10.57 -11.99
N VAL A 284 -11.69 11.07 -12.24
CA VAL A 284 -10.45 10.37 -11.89
C VAL A 284 -10.27 10.25 -10.37
N GLN A 285 -10.61 11.29 -9.60
CA GLN A 285 -10.56 11.22 -8.13
C GLN A 285 -11.57 10.21 -7.58
N GLU A 286 -12.77 10.13 -8.15
CA GLU A 286 -13.79 9.15 -7.78
C GLU A 286 -13.34 7.72 -8.12
N LEU A 287 -12.78 7.49 -9.32
CA LEU A 287 -12.22 6.21 -9.74
C LEU A 287 -11.12 5.74 -8.77
N LEU A 288 -10.23 6.65 -8.39
CA LEU A 288 -9.11 6.34 -7.50
C LEU A 288 -9.51 6.28 -6.02
N GLY A 289 -10.66 6.79 -5.61
CA GLY A 289 -11.08 6.82 -4.21
C GLY A 289 -10.17 7.69 -3.35
N HIS A 290 -9.89 8.94 -3.79
CA HIS A 290 -9.19 9.93 -2.99
C HIS A 290 -10.13 10.53 -1.92
N ALA A 291 -9.79 10.36 -0.64
CA ALA A 291 -10.57 10.75 0.54
C ALA A 291 -10.56 12.26 0.86
N SER A 292 -10.30 13.13 -0.10
CA SER A 292 -10.24 14.57 0.12
C SER A 292 -11.27 15.31 -0.74
N LEU A 293 -12.49 15.24 -0.31
CA LEU A 293 -13.54 16.27 -0.32
C LEU A 293 -14.77 15.64 0.36
N ALA A 294 -15.19 16.26 1.44
CA ALA A 294 -16.31 15.80 2.25
C ALA A 294 -17.56 15.65 1.39
N THR A 295 -17.96 14.42 1.14
CA THR A 295 -19.38 14.04 1.07
C THR A 295 -19.49 12.52 1.00
N THR A 296 -20.13 11.94 1.98
CA THR A 296 -20.67 10.59 1.94
C THR A 296 -21.76 10.56 0.87
N GLN A 297 -21.39 10.33 -0.38
CA GLN A 297 -22.36 9.95 -1.40
C GLN A 297 -22.29 8.42 -1.54
N VAL A 298 -23.40 7.79 -1.16
CA VAL A 298 -23.71 6.42 -1.53
C VAL A 298 -23.58 6.36 -3.06
N TYR A 299 -22.67 5.53 -3.58
CA TYR A 299 -22.54 5.31 -5.02
C TYR A 299 -23.85 4.73 -5.54
N THR A 300 -24.67 5.58 -6.14
CA THR A 300 -25.87 5.15 -6.85
C THR A 300 -25.49 4.50 -8.16
N HIS A 301 -26.35 3.66 -8.72
CA HIS A 301 -26.13 3.02 -10.02
C HIS A 301 -25.71 4.01 -11.14
N VAL A 302 -26.23 5.23 -11.08
CA VAL A 302 -25.91 6.31 -12.04
C VAL A 302 -24.42 6.71 -11.97
N THR A 303 -23.82 6.71 -10.79
CA THR A 303 -22.39 7.05 -10.61
C THR A 303 -21.48 5.97 -11.19
N VAL A 304 -21.85 4.70 -11.03
CA VAL A 304 -21.09 3.55 -11.57
C VAL A 304 -21.13 3.54 -13.10
N GLU A 305 -22.30 3.79 -13.70
CA GLU A 305 -22.44 3.89 -15.15
C GLU A 305 -21.62 5.05 -15.73
N ARG A 306 -21.60 6.20 -15.07
CA ARG A 306 -20.76 7.34 -15.45
C ARG A 306 -19.27 6.99 -15.39
N LEU A 307 -18.81 6.33 -14.33
CA LEU A 307 -17.41 5.90 -14.20
C LEU A 307 -17.03 4.91 -15.29
N ARG A 308 -17.93 3.97 -15.63
CA ARG A 308 -17.71 3.04 -16.74
C ARG A 308 -17.61 3.77 -18.07
N ALA A 309 -18.48 4.72 -18.35
CA ALA A 309 -18.45 5.49 -19.58
C ALA A 309 -17.16 6.34 -19.70
N VAL A 310 -16.72 6.95 -18.61
CA VAL A 310 -15.45 7.68 -18.56
C VAL A 310 -14.27 6.73 -18.77
N HIS A 311 -14.26 5.59 -18.09
CA HIS A 311 -13.23 4.56 -18.25
C HIS A 311 -13.19 4.06 -19.69
N ALA A 312 -14.32 3.67 -20.26
CA ALA A 312 -14.41 3.17 -21.62
C ALA A 312 -13.95 4.17 -22.70
N ARG A 313 -14.13 5.48 -22.45
CA ARG A 313 -13.73 6.53 -23.40
C ARG A 313 -12.28 6.97 -23.24
N ALA A 314 -11.79 7.02 -22.01
CA ALA A 314 -10.53 7.71 -21.67
C ALA A 314 -9.38 6.76 -21.24
N HIS A 315 -9.70 5.51 -20.86
CA HIS A 315 -8.65 4.59 -20.44
C HIS A 315 -8.04 3.85 -21.63
N PRO A 316 -6.70 3.81 -21.79
CA PRO A 316 -6.05 3.17 -22.95
C PRO A 316 -6.34 1.67 -23.09
N ARG A 317 -6.86 1.03 -22.06
CA ARG A 317 -7.22 -0.41 -22.04
C ARG A 317 -8.65 -0.64 -21.56
N ALA A 318 -9.57 0.17 -22.00
CA ALA A 318 -10.99 0.02 -21.71
C ALA A 318 -11.63 -1.23 -22.35
#